data_3c4803dd8f4dbc99409a534443c56b90
#
_entry.id   3c4803dd8f4dbc99409a534443c56b90
#
_cell.length_a   1.000
_cell.length_b   1.000
_cell.length_c   1.000
_cell.angle_alpha   90.00
_cell.angle_beta   90.00
_cell.angle_gamma   90.00
#
_symmetry.space_group_name_H-M   'P 1'
#
loop_
_entity.id
_entity.type
_entity.pdbx_description
1 polymer ?
#
loop_
_entity_poly.entity_id
_entity_poly.type
_entity_poly.pdbx_seq_one_letter_code
_entity_poly.pdbx_strand_id
1 'polypeptide(L)'
;MEIKFGTSGWRGIIADEFTFANVRICSQAIADHLKSIGQTQGVIIGSDARFMSSRFMEVAAEVFAGNDIKAFLCTRDTPTPVISFEILRRKLCGGINFTASHNPPEYQGLKFSPAWGGPALPETTSDIEKRANEIMKSGKVKLVPLNEAMAKGLIEKINPME
;
A
#
# COMPACT_ATOMS: atom_id res chain seq x y z
N MET A 1 -17.58 10.61 -4.24
CA MET A 1 -16.76 9.52 -4.80
C MET A 1 -16.71 8.36 -3.82
N GLU A 2 -16.63 7.16 -4.31
CA GLU A 2 -16.56 5.93 -3.52
C GLU A 2 -15.33 5.13 -3.98
N ILE A 3 -14.54 4.60 -3.02
CA ILE A 3 -13.43 3.72 -3.33
C ILE A 3 -13.97 2.29 -3.45
N LYS A 4 -13.65 1.64 -4.58
CA LYS A 4 -13.95 0.22 -4.82
C LYS A 4 -12.65 -0.57 -4.76
N PHE A 5 -12.56 -1.48 -3.81
CA PHE A 5 -11.35 -2.26 -3.55
C PHE A 5 -11.67 -3.76 -3.71
N GLY A 6 -11.15 -4.37 -4.76
CA GLY A 6 -11.34 -5.80 -5.04
C GLY A 6 -10.05 -6.60 -4.99
N THR A 7 -10.10 -7.86 -5.43
CA THR A 7 -8.92 -8.74 -5.48
C THR A 7 -7.82 -8.23 -6.40
N SER A 8 -8.19 -7.41 -7.41
CA SER A 8 -7.25 -6.67 -8.27
C SER A 8 -6.87 -5.30 -7.71
N GLY A 9 -7.24 -5.01 -6.46
CA GLY A 9 -7.00 -3.75 -5.79
C GLY A 9 -7.97 -2.65 -6.19
N TRP A 10 -7.52 -1.42 -6.03
CA TRP A 10 -8.22 -0.22 -6.44
C TRP A 10 -7.46 0.46 -7.57
N ARG A 11 -8.16 0.84 -8.63
CA ARG A 11 -7.59 1.54 -9.79
C ARG A 11 -8.37 2.79 -10.10
N GLY A 12 -7.70 3.81 -10.61
CA GLY A 12 -8.32 5.06 -11.00
C GLY A 12 -7.41 5.91 -11.88
N ILE A 13 -7.98 6.95 -12.46
CA ILE A 13 -7.24 7.92 -13.25
C ILE A 13 -6.45 8.84 -12.32
N ILE A 14 -5.16 9.01 -12.61
CA ILE A 14 -4.26 9.88 -11.83
C ILE A 14 -4.80 11.31 -11.84
N ALA A 15 -4.81 11.95 -10.69
CA ALA A 15 -5.30 13.29 -10.42
C ALA A 15 -6.83 13.44 -10.41
N ASP A 16 -7.58 12.43 -10.79
CA ASP A 16 -9.04 12.41 -10.66
C ASP A 16 -9.45 11.54 -9.46
N GLU A 17 -9.45 10.23 -9.65
CA GLU A 17 -9.77 9.28 -8.58
C GLU A 17 -8.50 8.87 -7.80
N PHE A 18 -7.41 8.61 -8.51
CA PHE A 18 -6.15 8.19 -7.92
C PHE A 18 -5.31 9.43 -7.54
N THR A 19 -5.54 9.90 -6.32
CA THR A 19 -4.90 11.09 -5.75
C THR A 19 -4.06 10.71 -4.54
N PHE A 20 -3.13 11.58 -4.13
CA PHE A 20 -2.38 11.38 -2.89
C PHE A 20 -3.31 11.26 -1.68
N ALA A 21 -4.36 12.08 -1.62
CA ALA A 21 -5.34 12.00 -0.53
C ALA A 21 -6.02 10.62 -0.47
N ASN A 22 -6.45 10.08 -1.60
CA ASN A 22 -7.10 8.78 -1.66
C ASN A 22 -6.13 7.61 -1.40
N VAL A 23 -4.87 7.75 -1.81
CA VAL A 23 -3.81 6.78 -1.47
C VAL A 23 -3.59 6.75 0.05
N ARG A 24 -3.58 7.90 0.72
CA ARG A 24 -3.49 7.95 2.19
C ARG A 24 -4.68 7.25 2.84
N ILE A 25 -5.88 7.47 2.34
CA ILE A 25 -7.10 6.82 2.83
C ILE A 25 -7.03 5.31 2.68
N CYS A 26 -6.68 4.81 1.50
CA CYS A 26 -6.55 3.37 1.27
C CYS A 26 -5.43 2.75 2.12
N SER A 27 -4.30 3.43 2.26
CA SER A 27 -3.20 2.97 3.10
C SER A 27 -3.60 2.89 4.57
N GLN A 28 -4.35 3.88 5.07
CA GLN A 28 -4.90 3.85 6.43
C GLN A 28 -5.89 2.70 6.61
N ALA A 29 -6.75 2.45 5.62
CA ALA A 29 -7.70 1.34 5.67
C ALA A 29 -7.00 -0.02 5.76
N ILE A 30 -5.93 -0.20 4.99
CA ILE A 30 -5.10 -1.42 5.04
C ILE A 30 -4.40 -1.53 6.41
N ALA A 31 -3.84 -0.45 6.92
CA ALA A 31 -3.21 -0.44 8.24
C ALA A 31 -4.21 -0.80 9.34
N ASP A 32 -5.41 -0.24 9.30
CA ASP A 32 -6.47 -0.55 10.27
C ASP A 32 -6.92 -2.00 10.18
N HIS A 33 -7.06 -2.53 8.96
CA HIS A 33 -7.34 -3.94 8.73
C HIS A 33 -6.26 -4.83 9.36
N LEU A 34 -4.98 -4.56 9.09
CA LEU A 34 -3.86 -5.32 9.64
C LEU A 34 -3.83 -5.28 11.17
N LYS A 35 -4.06 -4.11 11.77
CA LYS A 35 -4.16 -3.98 13.22
C LYS A 35 -5.33 -4.79 13.79
N SER A 36 -6.47 -4.83 13.10
CA SER A 36 -7.65 -5.57 13.54
C SER A 36 -7.44 -7.09 13.61
N ILE A 37 -6.53 -7.61 12.80
CA ILE A 37 -6.16 -9.04 12.79
C ILE A 37 -4.85 -9.33 13.54
N GLY A 38 -4.31 -8.34 14.27
CA GLY A 38 -3.10 -8.49 15.08
C GLY A 38 -1.80 -8.65 14.29
N GLN A 39 -1.75 -8.19 13.06
CA GLN A 39 -0.60 -8.31 12.15
C GLN A 39 0.05 -6.94 11.92
N THR A 40 1.18 -6.68 12.58
CA THR A 40 1.90 -5.39 12.49
C THR A 40 3.40 -5.57 12.25
N GLN A 41 3.82 -6.72 11.74
CA GLN A 41 5.24 -7.08 11.56
C GLN A 41 5.96 -6.22 10.51
N GLY A 42 5.23 -5.61 9.61
CA GLY A 42 5.76 -4.76 8.56
C GLY A 42 5.16 -5.08 7.20
N VAL A 43 5.30 -4.14 6.27
CA VAL A 43 4.83 -4.28 4.89
C VAL A 43 5.96 -3.96 3.91
N ILE A 44 5.93 -4.56 2.74
CA ILE A 44 6.77 -4.15 1.61
C ILE A 44 5.94 -3.32 0.64
N ILE A 45 6.51 -2.25 0.11
CA ILE A 45 5.85 -1.36 -0.85
C ILE A 45 6.70 -1.28 -2.10
N GLY A 46 6.13 -1.67 -3.22
CA GLY A 46 6.77 -1.64 -4.52
C GLY A 46 5.84 -1.11 -5.61
N SER A 47 6.35 -1.00 -6.82
CA SER A 47 5.58 -0.50 -7.96
C SER A 47 6.13 -1.00 -9.29
N ASP A 48 5.31 -0.88 -10.34
CA ASP A 48 5.79 -0.86 -11.72
C ASP A 48 6.31 0.55 -12.09
N ALA A 49 6.70 0.74 -13.35
CA ALA A 49 7.30 1.99 -13.84
C ALA A 49 6.28 3.08 -14.24
N ARG A 50 5.04 3.00 -13.76
CA ARG A 50 4.02 4.01 -14.10
C ARG A 50 4.35 5.37 -13.53
N PHE A 51 3.77 6.41 -14.16
CA PHE A 51 3.93 7.80 -13.74
C PHE A 51 3.58 8.00 -12.26
N MET A 52 4.42 8.71 -11.54
CA MET A 52 4.27 9.06 -10.12
C MET A 52 4.32 7.88 -9.15
N SER A 53 4.67 6.68 -9.59
CA SER A 53 4.72 5.49 -8.72
C SER A 53 5.57 5.70 -7.47
N SER A 54 6.76 6.26 -7.59
CA SER A 54 7.64 6.51 -6.44
C SER A 54 7.01 7.44 -5.40
N ARG A 55 6.31 8.47 -5.86
CA ARG A 55 5.62 9.41 -4.94
C ARG A 55 4.42 8.76 -4.24
N PHE A 56 3.65 7.94 -4.95
CA PHE A 56 2.55 7.19 -4.34
C PHE A 56 3.06 6.17 -3.32
N MET A 57 4.19 5.51 -3.60
CA MET A 57 4.85 4.61 -2.67
C MET A 57 5.27 5.32 -1.37
N GLU A 58 5.91 6.49 -1.48
CA GLU A 58 6.32 7.30 -0.33
C GLU A 58 5.13 7.73 0.52
N VAL A 59 4.06 8.19 -0.12
CA VAL A 59 2.82 8.59 0.56
C VAL A 59 2.22 7.43 1.36
N ALA A 60 2.17 6.23 0.77
CA ALA A 60 1.69 5.04 1.48
C ALA A 60 2.61 4.68 2.65
N ALA A 61 3.93 4.71 2.46
CA ALA A 61 4.90 4.40 3.51
C ALA A 61 4.77 5.32 4.73
N GLU A 62 4.54 6.61 4.50
CA GLU A 62 4.31 7.58 5.57
C GLU A 62 3.09 7.20 6.44
N VAL A 63 2.03 6.70 5.83
CA VAL A 63 0.82 6.27 6.56
C VAL A 63 1.10 5.00 7.37
N PHE A 64 1.75 3.99 6.81
CA PHE A 64 2.11 2.80 7.57
C PHE A 64 3.00 3.14 8.75
N ALA A 65 3.99 4.01 8.56
CA ALA A 65 4.83 4.51 9.64
C ALA A 65 4.03 5.20 10.74
N GLY A 66 3.04 6.02 10.38
CA GLY A 66 2.14 6.69 11.32
C GLY A 66 1.24 5.74 12.11
N ASN A 67 1.13 4.50 11.67
CA ASN A 67 0.37 3.44 12.32
C ASN A 67 1.26 2.39 13.00
N ASP A 68 2.53 2.70 13.21
CA ASP A 68 3.53 1.82 13.82
C ASP A 68 3.72 0.48 13.09
N ILE A 69 3.53 0.50 11.77
CA ILE A 69 3.81 -0.63 10.88
C ILE A 69 5.01 -0.26 10.02
N LYS A 70 6.13 -0.94 10.22
CA LYS A 70 7.35 -0.67 9.45
C LYS A 70 7.11 -0.91 7.95
N ALA A 71 7.56 0.03 7.12
CA ALA A 71 7.47 -0.06 5.67
C ALA A 71 8.85 -0.28 5.04
N PHE A 72 9.00 -1.35 4.27
CA PHE A 72 10.16 -1.60 3.42
C PHE A 72 9.84 -1.06 2.03
N LEU A 73 10.49 0.04 1.67
CA LEU A 73 10.22 0.80 0.45
C LEU A 73 11.21 0.41 -0.65
N CYS A 74 10.70 -0.20 -1.71
CA CYS A 74 11.53 -0.60 -2.84
C CYS A 74 12.12 0.62 -3.56
N THR A 75 13.41 0.54 -3.91
CA THR A 75 14.14 1.64 -4.55
C THR A 75 14.07 1.62 -6.07
N ARG A 76 13.44 0.60 -6.65
CA ARG A 76 13.29 0.42 -8.09
C ARG A 76 11.99 -0.32 -8.42
N ASP A 77 11.66 -0.35 -9.71
CA ASP A 77 10.54 -1.14 -10.22
C ASP A 77 10.66 -2.59 -9.75
N THR A 78 9.60 -3.11 -9.16
CA THR A 78 9.61 -4.43 -8.55
C THR A 78 8.42 -5.23 -9.06
N PRO A 79 8.65 -6.35 -9.77
CA PRO A 79 7.58 -7.21 -10.24
C PRO A 79 6.75 -7.79 -9.08
N THR A 80 5.46 -7.96 -9.30
CA THR A 80 4.55 -8.54 -8.30
C THR A 80 5.05 -9.86 -7.69
N PRO A 81 5.61 -10.82 -8.45
CA PRO A 81 6.13 -12.04 -7.85
C PRO A 81 7.28 -11.82 -6.86
N VAL A 82 8.10 -10.79 -7.09
CA VAL A 82 9.20 -10.45 -6.16
C VAL A 82 8.64 -9.89 -4.86
N ILE A 83 7.60 -9.04 -4.93
CA ILE A 83 6.90 -8.55 -3.73
C ILE A 83 6.31 -9.72 -2.94
N SER A 84 5.64 -10.64 -3.60
CA SER A 84 5.09 -11.84 -2.98
C SER A 84 6.16 -12.69 -2.29
N PHE A 85 7.29 -12.89 -2.95
CA PHE A 85 8.43 -13.63 -2.40
C PHE A 85 9.00 -12.93 -1.15
N GLU A 86 9.16 -11.61 -1.20
CA GLU A 86 9.71 -10.82 -0.08
C GLU A 86 8.79 -10.82 1.14
N ILE A 87 7.46 -10.84 0.94
CA ILE A 87 6.49 -10.99 2.03
C ILE A 87 6.80 -12.28 2.82
N LEU A 88 6.96 -13.39 2.12
CA LEU A 88 7.23 -14.69 2.74
C LEU A 88 8.64 -14.74 3.35
N ARG A 89 9.65 -14.30 2.60
CA ARG A 89 11.06 -14.34 3.03
C ARG A 89 11.31 -13.51 4.30
N ARG A 90 10.69 -12.33 4.36
CA ARG A 90 10.85 -11.41 5.49
C ARG A 90 9.81 -11.61 6.59
N LYS A 91 8.85 -12.53 6.40
CA LYS A 91 7.75 -12.80 7.33
C LYS A 91 6.93 -11.53 7.63
N LEU A 92 6.61 -10.79 6.57
CA LEU A 92 5.83 -9.56 6.67
C LEU A 92 4.34 -9.85 6.77
N CYS A 93 3.59 -8.88 7.24
CA CYS A 93 2.14 -8.99 7.30
C CYS A 93 1.44 -8.68 5.97
N GLY A 94 2.16 -8.18 5.00
CA GLY A 94 1.63 -7.96 3.65
C GLY A 94 2.52 -7.10 2.78
N GLY A 95 2.02 -6.84 1.57
CA GLY A 95 2.68 -5.99 0.59
C GLY A 95 1.69 -5.10 -0.14
N ILE A 96 2.17 -3.94 -0.53
CA ILE A 96 1.45 -2.96 -1.35
C ILE A 96 2.17 -2.88 -2.69
N ASN A 97 1.45 -3.08 -3.77
CA ASN A 97 2.00 -2.92 -5.11
C ASN A 97 1.23 -1.86 -5.88
N PHE A 98 1.94 -0.80 -6.27
CA PHE A 98 1.37 0.24 -7.13
C PHE A 98 1.50 -0.19 -8.58
N THR A 99 0.41 -0.63 -9.15
CA THR A 99 0.28 -1.07 -10.54
C THR A 99 -1.17 -1.00 -10.99
N ALA A 100 -1.40 -0.64 -12.24
CA ALA A 100 -2.70 -0.72 -12.88
C ALA A 100 -2.71 -1.79 -13.98
N SER A 101 -1.76 -2.73 -13.94
CA SER A 101 -1.64 -3.86 -14.86
C SER A 101 -1.62 -3.41 -16.33
N HIS A 102 -2.68 -3.73 -17.10
CA HIS A 102 -2.81 -3.40 -18.52
C HIS A 102 -3.68 -2.16 -18.79
N ASN A 103 -4.10 -1.44 -17.77
CA ASN A 103 -4.85 -0.19 -17.97
C ASN A 103 -4.00 0.86 -18.71
N PRO A 104 -4.64 1.82 -19.42
CA PRO A 104 -3.95 2.93 -20.08
C PRO A 104 -3.02 3.71 -19.14
N PRO A 105 -2.04 4.47 -19.69
CA PRO A 105 -1.02 5.13 -18.86
C PRO A 105 -1.53 6.20 -17.90
N GLU A 106 -2.71 6.75 -18.11
CA GLU A 106 -3.37 7.69 -17.20
C GLU A 106 -3.89 7.02 -15.93
N TYR A 107 -3.95 5.68 -15.88
CA TYR A 107 -4.38 4.93 -14.70
C TYR A 107 -3.22 4.60 -13.77
N GLN A 108 -3.51 4.54 -12.49
CA GLN A 108 -2.66 3.95 -11.45
C GLN A 108 -3.52 3.00 -10.61
N GLY A 109 -2.90 2.17 -9.83
CA GLY A 109 -3.59 1.23 -8.96
C GLY A 109 -2.81 0.92 -7.71
N LEU A 110 -3.52 0.45 -6.69
CA LEU A 110 -2.99 0.00 -5.42
C LEU A 110 -3.54 -1.40 -5.13
N LYS A 111 -2.67 -2.40 -5.07
CA LYS A 111 -3.01 -3.78 -4.72
C LYS A 111 -2.44 -4.13 -3.36
N PHE A 112 -3.20 -4.89 -2.60
CA PHE A 112 -2.77 -5.45 -1.32
C PHE A 112 -2.61 -6.97 -1.42
N SER A 113 -1.46 -7.46 -0.96
CA SER A 113 -1.17 -8.90 -0.82
C SER A 113 -0.99 -9.22 0.66
N PRO A 114 -1.76 -10.15 1.22
CA PRO A 114 -1.64 -10.55 2.64
C PRO A 114 -0.34 -11.30 2.95
N ALA A 115 -0.18 -11.70 4.20
CA ALA A 115 1.01 -12.39 4.72
C ALA A 115 1.37 -13.69 3.99
N TRP A 116 0.40 -14.36 3.34
CA TRP A 116 0.68 -15.57 2.57
C TRP A 116 1.23 -15.30 1.16
N GLY A 117 1.36 -14.03 0.77
CA GLY A 117 2.02 -13.59 -0.46
C GLY A 117 1.17 -13.63 -1.73
N GLY A 118 -0.03 -14.19 -1.66
CA GLY A 118 -0.94 -14.25 -2.79
C GLY A 118 -1.96 -13.11 -2.82
N PRO A 119 -2.97 -13.18 -3.71
CA PRO A 119 -4.02 -12.17 -3.76
C PRO A 119 -4.89 -12.19 -2.51
N ALA A 120 -5.37 -11.01 -2.11
CA ALA A 120 -6.27 -10.88 -0.98
C ALA A 120 -7.62 -11.56 -1.26
N LEU A 121 -8.16 -12.23 -0.25
CA LEU A 121 -9.46 -12.88 -0.33
C LEU A 121 -10.60 -11.82 -0.31
N PRO A 122 -11.79 -12.16 -0.84
CA PRO A 122 -12.92 -11.22 -0.87
C PRO A 122 -13.28 -10.62 0.49
N GLU A 123 -13.18 -11.38 1.57
CA GLU A 123 -13.45 -10.89 2.92
C GLU A 123 -12.49 -9.76 3.33
N THR A 124 -11.22 -9.92 2.98
CA THR A 124 -10.17 -8.93 3.25
C THR A 124 -10.39 -7.67 2.44
N THR A 125 -10.63 -7.80 1.15
CA THR A 125 -10.85 -6.64 0.27
C THR A 125 -12.13 -5.90 0.59
N SER A 126 -13.20 -6.60 0.98
CA SER A 126 -14.44 -6.00 1.46
C SER A 126 -14.23 -5.18 2.75
N ASP A 127 -13.46 -5.70 3.69
CA ASP A 127 -13.15 -4.99 4.93
C ASP A 127 -12.33 -3.72 4.65
N ILE A 128 -11.33 -3.81 3.78
CA ILE A 128 -10.52 -2.65 3.37
C ILE A 128 -11.39 -1.60 2.67
N GLU A 129 -12.24 -2.00 1.74
CA GLU A 129 -13.17 -1.10 1.03
C GLU A 129 -14.08 -0.35 2.00
N LYS A 130 -14.70 -1.08 2.93
CA LYS A 130 -15.57 -0.50 3.95
C LYS A 130 -14.83 0.53 4.80
N ARG A 131 -13.65 0.16 5.30
CA ARG A 131 -12.81 1.07 6.11
C ARG A 131 -12.39 2.31 5.31
N ALA A 132 -11.99 2.14 4.05
CA ALA A 132 -11.60 3.27 3.20
C ALA A 132 -12.74 4.27 3.02
N ASN A 133 -13.95 3.81 2.77
CA ASN A 133 -15.11 4.68 2.61
C ASN A 133 -15.53 5.36 3.93
N GLU A 134 -15.35 4.71 5.06
CA GLU A 134 -15.54 5.31 6.38
C GLU A 134 -14.49 6.39 6.67
N ILE A 135 -13.22 6.12 6.39
CA ILE A 135 -12.11 7.07 6.55
C ILE A 135 -12.29 8.28 5.63
N MET A 136 -12.80 8.07 4.42
CA MET A 136 -13.09 9.16 3.48
C MET A 136 -14.07 10.18 4.09
N LYS A 137 -15.01 9.74 4.90
CA LYS A 137 -15.97 10.61 5.60
C LYS A 137 -15.36 11.29 6.81
N SER A 138 -14.51 10.59 7.56
CA SER A 138 -13.90 11.12 8.80
C SER A 138 -12.62 11.92 8.58
N GLY A 139 -11.88 11.63 7.52
CA GLY A 139 -10.56 12.22 7.25
C GLY A 139 -9.45 11.77 8.19
N LYS A 140 -9.67 10.74 9.00
CA LYS A 140 -8.72 10.31 10.04
C LYS A 140 -7.62 9.43 9.48
N VAL A 141 -6.53 10.05 9.06
CA VAL A 141 -5.32 9.39 8.59
C VAL A 141 -4.16 9.76 9.51
N LYS A 142 -3.40 8.76 9.95
CA LYS A 142 -2.17 8.93 10.73
C LYS A 142 -0.98 8.78 9.80
N LEU A 143 -0.06 9.73 9.82
CA LEU A 143 1.16 9.64 9.04
C LEU A 143 2.36 10.22 9.78
N VAL A 144 3.55 9.78 9.42
CA VAL A 144 4.83 10.36 9.81
C VAL A 144 5.55 10.75 8.53
N PRO A 145 6.05 12.00 8.42
CA PRO A 145 6.77 12.43 7.23
C PRO A 145 7.96 11.53 6.90
N LEU A 146 8.23 11.33 5.61
CA LEU A 146 9.21 10.36 5.10
C LEU A 146 10.57 10.44 5.81
N ASN A 147 11.16 11.63 5.87
CA ASN A 147 12.50 11.80 6.46
C ASN A 147 12.51 11.50 7.96
N GLU A 148 11.48 11.89 8.68
CA GLU A 148 11.32 11.58 10.10
C GLU A 148 11.13 10.08 10.32
N ALA A 149 10.29 9.44 9.52
CA ALA A 149 10.04 8.00 9.61
C ALA A 149 11.31 7.19 9.28
N MET A 150 12.10 7.62 8.30
CA MET A 150 13.39 6.99 7.99
C MET A 150 14.37 7.15 9.14
N ALA A 151 14.47 8.33 9.74
CA ALA A 151 15.35 8.57 10.88
C ALA A 151 14.98 7.71 12.10
N LYS A 152 13.69 7.42 12.28
CA LYS A 152 13.19 6.55 13.35
C LYS A 152 13.23 5.04 13.01
N GLY A 153 13.67 4.66 11.82
CA GLY A 153 13.69 3.27 11.38
C GLY A 153 12.32 2.68 11.04
N LEU A 154 11.28 3.52 10.89
CA LEU A 154 9.93 3.11 10.52
C LEU A 154 9.76 2.92 9.00
N ILE A 155 10.62 3.54 8.21
CA ILE A 155 10.72 3.32 6.76
C ILE A 155 12.16 2.96 6.44
N GLU A 156 12.35 1.86 5.71
CA GLU A 156 13.66 1.40 5.26
C GLU A 156 13.62 1.21 3.74
N LYS A 157 14.53 1.86 3.03
CA LYS A 157 14.68 1.66 1.58
C LYS A 157 15.45 0.37 1.31
N ILE A 158 14.92 -0.44 0.41
CA ILE A 158 15.51 -1.74 0.04
C ILE A 158 15.58 -1.91 -1.47
N ASN A 159 16.53 -2.71 -1.93
CA ASN A 159 16.55 -3.22 -3.30
C ASN A 159 16.24 -4.72 -3.26
N PRO A 160 15.01 -5.14 -3.52
CA PRO A 160 14.64 -6.56 -3.40
C PRO A 160 15.18 -7.45 -4.50
N MET A 161 15.90 -6.86 -5.48
CA MET A 161 16.56 -7.58 -6.57
C MET A 161 18.02 -7.97 -6.24
N GLU A 162 18.53 -7.57 -5.10
CA GLU A 162 19.82 -7.91 -4.52
C GLU A 162 19.66 -8.90 -3.37
#